data_5c6a42e09ede51ef2c3b7d8bc99cee02
#
_entry.id   5c6a42e09ede51ef2c3b7d8bc99cee02
#
_cell.length_a   1.000
_cell.length_b   1.000
_cell.length_c   1.000
_cell.angle_alpha   90.00
_cell.angle_beta   90.00
_cell.angle_gamma   90.00
#
_symmetry.space_group_name_H-M   'P 1'
#
loop_
_entity.id
_entity.type
_entity.pdbx_description
1 polymer ?
#
loop_
_entity_poly.entity_id
_entity_poly.type
_entity_poly.pdbx_seq_one_letter_code
_entity_poly.pdbx_strand_id
1 'polypeptide(L)'
;MVPIAITILKCQDQYLFLKRRNPPYEGLWSLVGGKVSLGEHVQTAAIREVLEEAGSSSVHDYDYRGFVSERLVDTNSTLLAHFLIFVGYALIADFKRNHREGELSLFTFEEIDDISTDFLPSDLEMFKRFREKRCGPQMHEAELLYDGTKYHLIYYRAAHDENRRH
;
A
#
# COMPACT_ATOMS: atom_id res chain seq x y z
N MET A 1 -12.11 0.56 12.45
CA MET A 1 -10.72 0.46 12.00
C MET A 1 -10.52 -0.87 11.29
N VAL A 2 -9.78 -0.86 10.19
CA VAL A 2 -9.57 -2.04 9.36
C VAL A 2 -8.08 -2.35 9.30
N PRO A 3 -7.60 -3.47 9.86
CA PRO A 3 -6.22 -3.90 9.72
C PRO A 3 -5.99 -4.43 8.30
N ILE A 4 -4.93 -3.95 7.66
CA ILE A 4 -4.54 -4.31 6.30
C ILE A 4 -3.06 -4.69 6.28
N ALA A 5 -2.73 -5.75 5.56
CA ALA A 5 -1.36 -6.11 5.23
C ALA A 5 -1.12 -5.84 3.74
N ILE A 6 -0.20 -4.95 3.44
CA ILE A 6 0.24 -4.68 2.07
C ILE A 6 1.71 -5.09 1.90
N THR A 7 2.08 -5.42 0.67
CA THR A 7 3.45 -5.83 0.37
C THR A 7 3.96 -5.13 -0.88
N ILE A 8 5.11 -4.48 -0.74
CA ILE A 8 5.89 -4.00 -1.88
C ILE A 8 6.52 -5.22 -2.52
N LEU A 9 6.12 -5.53 -3.74
CA LEU A 9 6.56 -6.72 -4.47
C LEU A 9 7.56 -6.35 -5.56
N LYS A 10 8.75 -6.94 -5.47
CA LYS A 10 9.76 -6.83 -6.50
C LYS A 10 9.82 -8.11 -7.32
N CYS A 11 9.73 -7.96 -8.63
CA CYS A 11 9.90 -9.02 -9.62
C CYS A 11 11.04 -8.62 -10.56
N GLN A 12 12.20 -9.26 -10.43
CA GLN A 12 13.45 -8.82 -11.05
C GLN A 12 13.79 -7.36 -10.65
N ASP A 13 13.85 -6.42 -11.58
CA ASP A 13 14.17 -5.01 -11.32
C ASP A 13 12.93 -4.08 -11.34
N GLN A 14 11.73 -4.66 -11.36
CA GLN A 14 10.47 -3.93 -11.43
C GLN A 14 9.59 -4.23 -10.23
N TYR A 15 8.60 -3.36 -10.00
CA TYR A 15 7.65 -3.45 -8.89
C TYR A 15 6.24 -3.68 -9.38
N LEU A 16 5.51 -4.57 -8.71
CA LEU A 16 4.14 -4.95 -9.05
C LEU A 16 3.13 -4.05 -8.35
N PHE A 17 2.18 -3.53 -9.15
CA PHE A 17 1.02 -2.79 -8.66
C PHE A 17 -0.27 -3.35 -9.24
N LEU A 18 -1.35 -3.15 -8.49
CA LEU A 18 -2.72 -3.51 -8.86
C LEU A 18 -3.51 -2.26 -9.21
N LYS A 19 -4.09 -2.18 -10.41
CA LYS A 19 -5.06 -1.13 -10.76
C LYS A 19 -6.43 -1.54 -10.25
N ARG A 20 -6.92 -0.85 -9.24
CA ARG A 20 -8.14 -1.21 -8.53
C ARG A 20 -9.39 -1.03 -9.38
N ARG A 21 -10.31 -2.00 -9.33
CA ARG A 21 -11.65 -1.92 -9.96
C ARG A 21 -12.72 -1.43 -9.00
N ASN A 22 -12.56 -1.70 -7.71
CA ASN A 22 -13.59 -1.47 -6.69
C ASN A 22 -13.23 -0.30 -5.77
N PRO A 23 -14.25 0.44 -5.26
CA PRO A 23 -14.04 1.46 -4.25
C PRO A 23 -13.56 0.84 -2.91
N PRO A 24 -12.84 1.58 -2.06
CA PRO A 24 -12.32 2.91 -2.41
C PRO A 24 -11.11 2.81 -3.36
N TYR A 25 -10.74 3.95 -3.96
CA TYR A 25 -9.54 4.11 -4.78
C TYR A 25 -9.60 3.45 -6.17
N GLU A 26 -10.80 3.23 -6.71
CA GLU A 26 -10.99 2.66 -8.05
C GLU A 26 -10.26 3.48 -9.13
N GLY A 27 -9.67 2.77 -10.09
CA GLY A 27 -8.93 3.35 -11.21
C GLY A 27 -7.48 3.75 -10.90
N LEU A 28 -7.05 3.65 -9.64
CA LEU A 28 -5.69 3.97 -9.23
C LEU A 28 -4.83 2.71 -9.08
N TRP A 29 -3.53 2.85 -9.38
CA TRP A 29 -2.53 1.84 -9.06
C TRP A 29 -2.24 1.84 -7.56
N SER A 30 -2.30 0.68 -6.93
CA SER A 30 -2.07 0.48 -5.51
C SER A 30 -1.13 -0.69 -5.25
N LEU A 31 -0.58 -0.75 -4.06
CA LEU A 31 0.18 -1.90 -3.59
C LEU A 31 -0.73 -3.10 -3.39
N VAL A 32 -0.18 -4.30 -3.57
CA VAL A 32 -0.89 -5.56 -3.37
C VAL A 32 -1.08 -5.83 -1.88
N GLY A 33 -2.28 -6.20 -1.49
CA GLY A 33 -2.59 -6.54 -0.11
C GLY A 33 -4.08 -6.51 0.19
N GLY A 34 -4.42 -6.87 1.42
CA GLY A 34 -5.81 -6.94 1.84
C GLY A 34 -5.98 -7.02 3.36
N LYS A 35 -7.19 -7.30 3.78
CA LYS A 35 -7.56 -7.34 5.19
C LYS A 35 -6.89 -8.49 5.92
N VAL A 36 -6.39 -8.18 7.11
CA VAL A 36 -5.99 -9.21 8.08
C VAL A 36 -7.24 -9.76 8.72
N SER A 37 -7.48 -11.07 8.59
CA SER A 37 -8.64 -11.73 9.16
C SER A 37 -8.51 -11.90 10.68
N LEU A 38 -9.64 -11.97 11.37
CA LEU A 38 -9.64 -12.24 12.81
C LEU A 38 -8.93 -13.56 13.12
N GLY A 39 -7.94 -13.51 14.01
CA GLY A 39 -7.12 -14.66 14.38
C GLY A 39 -5.96 -14.98 13.41
N GLU A 40 -5.82 -14.24 12.34
CA GLU A 40 -4.72 -14.37 11.39
C GLU A 40 -3.53 -13.48 11.78
N HIS A 41 -2.32 -14.00 11.68
CA HIS A 41 -1.13 -13.18 11.87
C HIS A 41 -0.85 -12.29 10.64
N VAL A 42 -0.31 -11.11 10.87
CA VAL A 42 -0.07 -10.09 9.82
C VAL A 42 0.79 -10.63 8.67
N GLN A 43 1.89 -11.32 8.96
CA GLN A 43 2.75 -11.89 7.91
C GLN A 43 2.01 -12.98 7.12
N THR A 44 1.21 -13.80 7.79
CA THR A 44 0.38 -14.82 7.13
C THR A 44 -0.62 -14.17 6.18
N ALA A 45 -1.31 -13.11 6.61
CA ALA A 45 -2.21 -12.33 5.78
C ALA A 45 -1.49 -11.73 4.56
N ALA A 46 -0.33 -11.10 4.78
CA ALA A 46 0.46 -10.52 3.71
C ALA A 46 0.82 -11.54 2.62
N ILE A 47 1.33 -12.70 3.01
CA ILE A 47 1.71 -13.77 2.07
C ILE A 47 0.47 -14.33 1.36
N ARG A 48 -0.62 -14.57 2.09
CA ARG A 48 -1.89 -15.04 1.51
C ARG A 48 -2.42 -14.08 0.44
N GLU A 49 -2.46 -12.79 0.75
CA GLU A 49 -2.94 -11.77 -0.20
C GLU A 49 -2.06 -11.71 -1.46
N VAL A 50 -0.73 -11.82 -1.33
CA VAL A 50 0.16 -11.88 -2.49
C VAL A 50 -0.14 -13.10 -3.37
N LEU A 51 -0.30 -14.27 -2.78
CA LEU A 51 -0.62 -15.49 -3.52
C LEU A 51 -2.00 -15.40 -4.20
N GLU A 52 -2.98 -14.85 -3.50
CA GLU A 52 -4.35 -14.71 -4.01
C GLU A 52 -4.45 -13.61 -5.08
N GLU A 53 -3.99 -12.39 -4.81
CA GLU A 53 -4.15 -11.24 -5.69
C GLU A 53 -3.17 -11.23 -6.86
N ALA A 54 -1.87 -11.45 -6.60
CA ALA A 54 -0.87 -11.50 -7.66
C ALA A 54 -0.89 -12.83 -8.42
N GLY A 55 -1.46 -13.88 -7.84
CA GLY A 55 -1.42 -15.21 -8.41
C GLY A 55 0.01 -15.74 -8.57
N SER A 56 0.93 -15.27 -7.72
CA SER A 56 2.30 -15.75 -7.69
C SER A 56 2.37 -17.21 -7.26
N SER A 57 3.35 -17.95 -7.80
CA SER A 57 3.58 -19.33 -7.37
C SER A 57 4.26 -19.41 -6.00
N SER A 58 5.00 -18.38 -5.62
CA SER A 58 5.71 -18.31 -4.34
C SER A 58 6.08 -16.87 -3.97
N VAL A 59 6.29 -16.66 -2.66
CA VAL A 59 6.76 -15.39 -2.07
C VAL A 59 8.05 -15.67 -1.33
N HIS A 60 9.10 -14.89 -1.59
CA HIS A 60 10.42 -15.05 -1.01
C HIS A 60 10.86 -13.80 -0.25
N ASP A 61 11.69 -14.01 0.76
CA ASP A 61 12.37 -12.94 1.51
C ASP A 61 11.42 -11.86 2.03
N TYR A 62 10.29 -12.28 2.60
CA TYR A 62 9.36 -11.34 3.24
C TYR A 62 10.07 -10.61 4.38
N ASP A 63 10.00 -9.28 4.34
CA ASP A 63 10.60 -8.38 5.35
C ASP A 63 9.57 -7.31 5.75
N TYR A 64 9.23 -7.28 7.03
CA TYR A 64 8.36 -6.23 7.58
C TYR A 64 9.09 -4.89 7.58
N ARG A 65 8.47 -3.85 7.01
CA ARG A 65 9.09 -2.54 6.82
C ARG A 65 8.55 -1.44 7.73
N GLY A 66 7.28 -1.49 8.08
CA GLY A 66 6.70 -0.49 8.96
C GLY A 66 5.18 -0.46 8.99
N PHE A 67 4.67 0.52 9.70
CA PHE A 67 3.25 0.69 9.99
C PHE A 67 2.76 2.07 9.57
N VAL A 68 1.56 2.14 8.99
CA VAL A 68 0.90 3.40 8.63
C VAL A 68 -0.52 3.41 9.17
N SER A 69 -0.88 4.46 9.90
CA SER A 69 -2.26 4.78 10.26
C SER A 69 -2.80 5.75 9.20
N GLU A 70 -3.75 5.28 8.38
CA GLU A 70 -4.31 6.06 7.28
C GLU A 70 -5.77 6.37 7.51
N ARG A 71 -6.13 7.66 7.44
CA ARG A 71 -7.50 8.15 7.52
C ARG A 71 -7.97 8.60 6.14
N LEU A 72 -9.18 8.23 5.78
CA LEU A 72 -9.88 8.75 4.60
C LEU A 72 -11.05 9.61 5.08
N VAL A 73 -11.09 10.85 4.64
CA VAL A 73 -12.14 11.82 5.00
C VAL A 73 -12.81 12.38 3.74
N ASP A 74 -14.02 12.88 3.88
CA ASP A 74 -14.71 13.65 2.84
C ASP A 74 -14.42 15.17 2.95
N THR A 75 -15.03 15.96 2.09
CA THR A 75 -14.90 17.43 2.07
C THR A 75 -15.47 18.12 3.32
N ASN A 76 -16.33 17.44 4.09
CA ASN A 76 -16.87 17.92 5.35
C ASN A 76 -16.06 17.44 6.56
N SER A 77 -14.87 16.86 6.32
CA SER A 77 -14.04 16.22 7.34
C SER A 77 -14.68 15.02 8.03
N THR A 78 -15.69 14.41 7.41
CA THR A 78 -16.32 13.18 7.90
C THR A 78 -15.40 12.00 7.63
N LEU A 79 -15.12 11.19 8.65
CA LEU A 79 -14.30 10.00 8.52
C LEU A 79 -15.04 8.92 7.73
N LEU A 80 -14.55 8.60 6.53
CA LEU A 80 -15.09 7.54 5.66
C LEU A 80 -14.46 6.17 5.96
N ALA A 81 -13.17 6.15 6.26
CA ALA A 81 -12.45 4.93 6.62
C ALA A 81 -11.22 5.23 7.47
N HIS A 82 -10.78 4.22 8.23
CA HIS A 82 -9.54 4.27 8.99
C HIS A 82 -8.84 2.92 8.88
N PHE A 83 -7.68 2.92 8.26
CA PHE A 83 -6.88 1.73 7.98
C PHE A 83 -5.64 1.70 8.88
N LEU A 84 -5.35 0.52 9.41
CA LEU A 84 -4.10 0.21 10.11
C LEU A 84 -3.27 -0.68 9.19
N ILE A 85 -2.27 -0.10 8.52
CA ILE A 85 -1.57 -0.73 7.41
C ILE A 85 -0.21 -1.23 7.86
N PHE A 86 0.01 -2.53 7.75
CA PHE A 86 1.30 -3.19 7.97
C PHE A 86 1.99 -3.36 6.62
N VAL A 87 3.12 -2.67 6.43
CA VAL A 87 3.85 -2.64 5.16
C VAL A 87 4.98 -3.64 5.18
N GLY A 88 4.93 -4.58 4.25
CA GLY A 88 5.99 -5.55 4.01
C GLY A 88 6.68 -5.34 2.66
N TYR A 89 7.75 -6.07 2.46
CA TYR A 89 8.49 -6.16 1.21
C TYR A 89 8.78 -7.64 0.93
N ALA A 90 8.66 -8.05 -0.32
CA ALA A 90 8.98 -9.42 -0.70
C ALA A 90 9.39 -9.52 -2.18
N LEU A 91 9.98 -10.66 -2.53
CA LEU A 91 10.35 -11.01 -3.89
C LEU A 91 9.35 -12.02 -4.45
N ILE A 92 8.99 -11.83 -5.71
CA ILE A 92 8.19 -12.79 -6.49
C ILE A 92 8.88 -13.07 -7.83
N ALA A 93 8.71 -14.29 -8.36
CA ALA A 93 9.27 -14.66 -9.66
C ALA A 93 8.25 -14.53 -10.80
N ASP A 94 6.96 -14.62 -10.48
CA ASP A 94 5.85 -14.63 -11.44
C ASP A 94 4.60 -13.96 -10.87
N PHE A 95 3.67 -13.62 -11.74
CA PHE A 95 2.34 -13.11 -11.39
C PHE A 95 1.37 -13.31 -12.54
N LYS A 96 0.06 -13.19 -12.26
CA LYS A 96 -1.00 -13.23 -13.27
C LYS A 96 -1.46 -11.80 -13.58
N ARG A 97 -1.53 -11.43 -14.86
CA ARG A 97 -1.87 -10.06 -15.29
C ARG A 97 -3.27 -9.58 -14.88
N ASN A 98 -4.21 -10.49 -14.76
CA ASN A 98 -5.59 -10.13 -14.44
C ASN A 98 -6.06 -10.88 -13.21
N HIS A 99 -6.70 -10.13 -12.32
CA HIS A 99 -7.38 -10.62 -11.15
C HIS A 99 -8.79 -10.00 -11.06
N ARG A 100 -9.71 -10.63 -10.30
CA ARG A 100 -11.06 -10.10 -10.09
C ARG A 100 -11.07 -8.67 -9.52
N GLU A 101 -10.05 -8.28 -8.77
CA GLU A 101 -9.94 -6.97 -8.14
C GLU A 101 -9.26 -5.92 -9.02
N GLY A 102 -8.66 -6.33 -10.13
CA GLY A 102 -8.03 -5.39 -11.05
C GLY A 102 -7.01 -5.99 -12.00
N GLU A 103 -6.30 -5.10 -12.67
CA GLU A 103 -5.20 -5.38 -13.56
C GLU A 103 -3.87 -5.26 -12.81
N LEU A 104 -2.95 -6.18 -13.05
CA LEU A 104 -1.60 -6.18 -12.47
C LEU A 104 -0.57 -5.79 -13.52
N SER A 105 0.35 -4.91 -13.17
CA SER A 105 1.45 -4.48 -14.04
C SER A 105 2.73 -4.23 -13.26
N LEU A 106 3.86 -4.43 -13.96
CA LEU A 106 5.19 -4.12 -13.46
C LEU A 106 5.64 -2.73 -13.92
N PHE A 107 6.27 -2.00 -13.01
CA PHE A 107 6.85 -0.68 -13.28
C PHE A 107 8.28 -0.60 -12.77
N THR A 108 9.15 0.05 -13.50
CA THR A 108 10.44 0.50 -12.97
C THR A 108 10.21 1.69 -12.03
N PHE A 109 11.21 2.02 -11.22
CA PHE A 109 11.11 3.17 -10.33
C PHE A 109 10.91 4.49 -11.11
N GLU A 110 11.60 4.62 -12.24
CA GLU A 110 11.53 5.78 -13.14
C GLU A 110 10.13 5.92 -13.77
N GLU A 111 9.54 4.83 -14.24
CA GLU A 111 8.17 4.81 -14.79
C GLU A 111 7.13 5.25 -13.75
N ILE A 112 7.30 4.84 -12.48
CA ILE A 112 6.40 5.24 -11.39
C ILE A 112 6.43 6.75 -11.18
N ASP A 113 7.60 7.38 -11.23
CA ASP A 113 7.73 8.83 -11.10
C ASP A 113 7.05 9.58 -12.25
N ASP A 114 7.18 9.08 -13.49
CA ASP A 114 6.60 9.70 -14.69
C ASP A 114 5.07 9.70 -14.67
N ILE A 115 4.45 8.66 -14.12
CA ILE A 115 2.99 8.50 -14.07
C ILE A 115 2.43 8.56 -12.65
N SER A 116 3.09 9.30 -11.76
CA SER A 116 2.78 9.34 -10.31
C SER A 116 1.33 9.71 -9.99
N THR A 117 0.65 10.48 -10.84
CA THR A 117 -0.76 10.87 -10.68
C THR A 117 -1.75 9.72 -10.86
N ASP A 118 -1.33 8.61 -11.48
CA ASP A 118 -2.15 7.42 -11.69
C ASP A 118 -2.11 6.45 -10.48
N PHE A 119 -1.29 6.76 -9.48
CA PHE A 119 -1.15 5.96 -8.27
C PHE A 119 -1.99 6.51 -7.12
N LEU A 120 -2.46 5.61 -6.26
CA LEU A 120 -3.02 5.99 -4.96
C LEU A 120 -1.96 6.76 -4.17
N PRO A 121 -2.20 8.03 -3.80
CA PRO A 121 -1.15 8.91 -3.28
C PRO A 121 -0.46 8.39 -2.02
N SER A 122 -1.19 7.79 -1.09
CA SER A 122 -0.61 7.23 0.13
C SER A 122 0.21 5.96 -0.15
N ASP A 123 -0.24 5.11 -1.07
CA ASP A 123 0.51 3.90 -1.47
C ASP A 123 1.82 4.28 -2.17
N LEU A 124 1.80 5.32 -2.98
CA LEU A 124 2.99 5.86 -3.61
C LEU A 124 4.02 6.34 -2.56
N GLU A 125 3.56 7.05 -1.53
CA GLU A 125 4.42 7.47 -0.42
C GLU A 125 4.95 6.29 0.38
N MET A 126 4.11 5.30 0.67
CA MET A 126 4.53 4.05 1.33
C MET A 126 5.58 3.32 0.51
N PHE A 127 5.38 3.19 -0.81
CA PHE A 127 6.36 2.60 -1.72
C PHE A 127 7.70 3.35 -1.66
N LYS A 128 7.70 4.66 -1.81
CA LYS A 128 8.93 5.48 -1.79
C LYS A 128 9.67 5.38 -0.45
N ARG A 129 8.94 5.31 0.66
CA ARG A 129 9.52 5.26 2.02
C ARG A 129 9.99 3.89 2.44
N PHE A 130 9.27 2.84 2.08
CA PHE A 130 9.49 1.49 2.59
C PHE A 130 10.14 0.51 1.61
N ARG A 131 10.32 0.87 0.33
CA ARG A 131 11.01 -0.01 -0.62
C ARG A 131 12.46 -0.29 -0.22
N GLU A 132 13.11 0.62 0.49
CA GLU A 132 14.43 0.44 1.05
C GLU A 132 14.35 0.19 2.54
N LYS A 133 15.18 -0.76 3.02
CA LYS A 133 15.25 -1.07 4.44
C LYS A 133 15.89 0.09 5.20
N ARG A 134 15.24 0.54 6.26
CA ARG A 134 15.74 1.58 7.17
C ARG A 134 15.97 1.00 8.55
N CYS A 135 16.91 1.57 9.29
CA CYS A 135 17.16 1.19 10.68
C CYS A 135 16.07 1.78 11.59
N GLY A 136 15.64 0.96 12.57
CA GLY A 136 14.68 1.36 13.61
C GLY A 136 13.21 1.24 13.22
N PRO A 137 12.32 1.39 14.19
CA PRO A 137 10.87 1.29 13.96
C PRO A 137 10.39 2.43 13.09
N GLN A 138 9.55 2.09 12.12
CA GLN A 138 8.93 3.04 11.21
C GLN A 138 7.42 3.02 11.45
N MET A 139 6.89 4.13 11.96
CA MET A 139 5.47 4.37 12.06
C MET A 139 5.13 5.71 11.41
N HIS A 140 4.21 5.69 10.47
CA HIS A 140 3.78 6.87 9.72
C HIS A 140 2.28 7.09 9.88
N GLU A 141 1.86 8.29 9.59
CA GLU A 141 0.47 8.71 9.59
C GLU A 141 0.15 9.37 8.25
N ALA A 142 -1.03 9.06 7.71
CA ALA A 142 -1.50 9.65 6.46
C ALA A 142 -2.97 10.03 6.56
N GLU A 143 -3.36 11.07 5.84
CA GLU A 143 -4.76 11.42 5.63
C GLU A 143 -5.01 11.71 4.16
N LEU A 144 -6.03 11.06 3.61
CA LEU A 144 -6.57 11.30 2.28
C LEU A 144 -7.93 11.98 2.38
N LEU A 145 -8.18 12.91 1.48
CA LEU A 145 -9.48 13.54 1.29
C LEU A 145 -10.10 13.04 -0.02
N TYR A 146 -11.34 12.55 0.05
CA TYR A 146 -12.15 12.25 -1.12
C TYR A 146 -13.12 13.40 -1.38
N ASP A 147 -13.00 14.06 -2.52
CA ASP A 147 -13.82 15.21 -2.90
C ASP A 147 -15.12 14.83 -3.67
N GLY A 148 -15.38 13.53 -3.78
CA GLY A 148 -16.47 12.96 -4.58
C GLY A 148 -16.02 12.47 -5.95
N THR A 149 -14.79 12.79 -6.38
CA THR A 149 -14.23 12.44 -7.69
C THR A 149 -12.82 11.92 -7.58
N LYS A 150 -11.97 12.61 -6.81
CA LYS A 150 -10.54 12.33 -6.67
C LYS A 150 -10.14 12.17 -5.21
N TYR A 151 -9.00 11.50 -5.02
CA TYR A 151 -8.36 11.33 -3.73
C TYR A 151 -7.13 12.23 -3.65
N HIS A 152 -7.07 13.09 -2.62
CA HIS A 152 -6.00 14.05 -2.39
C HIS A 152 -5.25 13.69 -1.12
N LEU A 153 -3.94 13.58 -1.20
CA LEU A 153 -3.10 13.39 -0.01
C LEU A 153 -3.02 14.71 0.76
N ILE A 154 -3.57 14.74 1.97
CA ILE A 154 -3.55 15.90 2.85
C ILE A 154 -2.22 15.97 3.60
N TYR A 155 -1.81 14.86 4.19
CA TYR A 155 -0.47 14.71 4.77
C TYR A 155 0.00 13.26 4.73
N TYR A 156 1.31 13.09 4.74
CA TYR A 156 2.03 11.85 5.02
C TYR A 156 3.28 12.18 5.83
N ARG A 157 3.40 11.65 7.04
CA ARG A 157 4.46 12.04 7.96
C ARG A 157 4.90 10.88 8.85
N ALA A 158 6.13 10.95 9.38
CA ALA A 158 6.57 10.08 10.46
C ALA A 158 5.88 10.49 11.77
N ALA A 159 5.37 9.52 12.53
CA ALA A 159 4.61 9.74 13.76
C ALA A 159 5.39 10.50 14.86
N HIS A 160 6.72 10.51 14.77
CA HIS A 160 7.60 11.19 15.75
C HIS A 160 7.79 12.69 15.53
N ASP A 161 7.33 13.24 14.39
CA ASP A 161 7.58 14.65 14.05
C ASP A 161 6.74 15.64 14.85
N GLU A 162 5.64 15.20 15.49
CA GLU A 162 4.78 16.08 16.30
C GLU A 162 5.40 16.52 17.63
N ASN A 163 6.28 15.69 18.22
CA ASN A 163 6.89 15.99 19.52
C ASN A 163 8.06 17.00 19.47
N ARG A 164 8.42 17.52 18.29
CA ARG A 164 9.51 18.51 18.14
C ARG A 164 9.04 19.96 18.13
N ARG A 165 7.75 20.22 18.37
CA ARG A 165 7.18 21.59 18.35
C ARG A 165 6.76 22.10 19.73
N HIS A 166 7.43 21.62 20.78
CA HIS A 166 7.29 22.21 22.13
C HIS A 166 8.65 22.67 22.65
#